data_cbed58bf355e283817e79213694d3301
#
_entry.id   cbed58bf355e283817e79213694d3301
#
_cell.length_a   1.000
_cell.length_b   1.000
_cell.length_c   1.000
_cell.angle_alpha   90.00
_cell.angle_beta   90.00
_cell.angle_gamma   90.00
#
_symmetry.space_group_name_H-M   'P 1'
#
loop_
_entity.id
_entity.type
_entity.pdbx_description
1 polymer ?
#
loop_
_entity_poly.entity_id
_entity_poly.type
_entity_poly.pdbx_seq_one_letter_code
_entity_poly.pdbx_strand_id
1 'polypeptide(L)'
;HGLLGQRTFLHPTVISAGVFKERIDGYAGAPQSVYSDHFLHRHPIDGPLGFKLETPPLHPVLYATTLQGFGEAHAEKMRDFPHAQVIIALVRDGFHPQSRGGRVRLRGDGSPYLDYPLDAVYWEAARRALLAMAEIQFAAGASRVTPVHEETPGFASWHEARRGIEALQLK
;
A
#
# COMPACT_ATOMS: atom_id res chain seq x y z
N HIS A 1 -8.63 -26.89 21.96
CA HIS A 1 -7.94 -27.30 20.73
C HIS A 1 -6.58 -26.61 20.54
N GLY A 2 -6.21 -25.60 21.37
CA GLY A 2 -4.94 -24.87 21.29
C GLY A 2 -4.75 -24.00 20.03
N LEU A 3 -5.76 -23.89 19.16
CA LEU A 3 -5.70 -23.14 17.92
C LEU A 3 -6.44 -21.80 17.96
N LEU A 4 -7.17 -21.51 19.03
CA LEU A 4 -7.89 -20.24 19.18
C LEU A 4 -6.89 -19.08 19.13
N GLY A 5 -7.15 -18.12 18.25
CA GLY A 5 -6.26 -16.97 18.04
C GLY A 5 -4.95 -17.29 17.30
N GLN A 6 -4.75 -18.51 16.80
CA GLN A 6 -3.59 -18.90 16.01
C GLN A 6 -3.89 -18.74 14.51
N ARG A 7 -2.82 -18.53 13.71
CA ARG A 7 -2.91 -18.47 12.24
C ARG A 7 -4.00 -17.52 11.75
N THR A 8 -4.04 -16.33 12.31
CA THR A 8 -4.88 -15.23 11.81
C THR A 8 -4.21 -14.65 10.57
N PHE A 9 -4.95 -14.56 9.47
CA PHE A 9 -4.46 -14.00 8.22
C PHE A 9 -5.23 -12.74 7.85
N LEU A 10 -4.49 -11.75 7.39
CA LEU A 10 -4.98 -10.47 6.89
C LEU A 10 -4.62 -10.32 5.42
N HIS A 11 -5.01 -9.23 4.81
CA HIS A 11 -4.45 -8.74 3.55
C HIS A 11 -3.65 -7.47 3.84
N PRO A 12 -2.38 -7.58 4.29
CA PRO A 12 -1.56 -6.40 4.55
C PRO A 12 -1.48 -5.53 3.31
N THR A 13 -1.51 -4.23 3.48
CA THR A 13 -1.72 -3.27 2.40
C THR A 13 -0.52 -2.34 2.27
N VAL A 14 -0.10 -2.07 1.04
CA VAL A 14 0.82 -0.98 0.70
C VAL A 14 0.12 0.04 -0.18
N ILE A 15 0.58 1.29 -0.11
CA ILE A 15 -0.12 2.44 -0.68
C ILE A 15 0.85 3.23 -1.57
N SER A 16 0.35 3.74 -2.70
CA SER A 16 1.05 4.69 -3.56
C SER A 16 0.14 5.86 -3.92
N ALA A 17 0.63 7.08 -3.78
CA ALA A 17 -0.06 8.30 -4.16
C ALA A 17 0.54 8.88 -5.45
N GLY A 18 -0.30 9.18 -6.43
CA GLY A 18 0.06 9.90 -7.65
C GLY A 18 -0.53 11.30 -7.65
N VAL A 19 0.24 12.30 -8.09
CA VAL A 19 -0.22 13.67 -8.29
C VAL A 19 -0.24 13.98 -9.79
N PHE A 20 -1.35 14.53 -10.26
CA PHE A 20 -1.63 14.80 -11.66
C PHE A 20 -1.71 16.33 -11.92
N LYS A 21 -1.57 16.73 -13.18
CA LYS A 21 -1.81 18.14 -13.57
C LYS A 21 -3.29 18.50 -13.53
N GLU A 22 -4.14 17.57 -13.96
CA GLU A 22 -5.59 17.69 -13.94
C GLU A 22 -6.13 17.48 -12.53
N ARG A 23 -7.31 18.04 -12.25
CA ARG A 23 -8.05 17.73 -11.03
C ARG A 23 -8.58 16.29 -11.10
N ILE A 24 -8.31 15.53 -10.07
CA ILE A 24 -8.78 14.14 -9.92
C ILE A 24 -10.00 14.08 -9.00
N ASP A 25 -10.03 14.95 -7.96
CA ASP A 25 -11.07 14.96 -6.92
C ASP A 25 -11.32 13.55 -6.34
N GLY A 26 -10.25 12.85 -5.97
CA GLY A 26 -10.23 11.46 -5.55
C GLY A 26 -11.12 11.12 -4.33
N TYR A 27 -11.76 12.13 -3.74
CA TYR A 27 -12.77 12.01 -2.69
C TYR A 27 -14.19 11.87 -3.26
N ALA A 28 -14.39 12.11 -4.55
CA ALA A 28 -15.71 12.05 -5.19
C ALA A 28 -15.98 10.66 -5.79
N GLY A 29 -17.26 10.27 -5.79
CA GLY A 29 -17.70 9.01 -6.39
C GLY A 29 -17.82 7.85 -5.40
N ALA A 30 -18.15 6.67 -5.95
CA ALA A 30 -18.32 5.46 -5.15
C ALA A 30 -16.95 4.87 -4.76
N PRO A 31 -16.78 4.47 -3.49
CA PRO A 31 -15.51 3.91 -3.02
C PRO A 31 -15.19 2.59 -3.74
N GLN A 32 -13.93 2.39 -4.10
CA GLN A 32 -13.35 1.15 -4.62
C GLN A 32 -14.11 0.54 -5.81
N SER A 33 -14.79 1.39 -6.61
CA SER A 33 -15.54 0.96 -7.80
C SER A 33 -14.61 0.55 -8.97
N VAL A 34 -13.34 0.96 -8.92
CA VAL A 34 -12.31 0.55 -9.87
C VAL A 34 -11.25 -0.27 -9.15
N TYR A 35 -11.00 -1.47 -9.66
CA TYR A 35 -9.99 -2.38 -9.12
C TYR A 35 -9.36 -3.23 -10.24
N SER A 36 -8.23 -3.86 -9.92
CA SER A 36 -7.60 -4.87 -10.78
C SER A 36 -7.18 -6.07 -9.95
N ASP A 37 -7.59 -7.24 -10.37
CA ASP A 37 -7.17 -8.55 -9.86
C ASP A 37 -6.09 -9.21 -10.74
N HIS A 38 -5.57 -8.47 -11.73
CA HIS A 38 -4.58 -8.96 -12.69
C HIS A 38 -3.38 -9.65 -12.02
N PHE A 39 -2.94 -9.12 -10.86
CA PHE A 39 -1.78 -9.65 -10.13
C PHE A 39 -2.14 -10.70 -9.07
N LEU A 40 -3.44 -10.95 -8.85
CA LEU A 40 -3.89 -11.76 -7.71
C LEU A 40 -3.61 -13.25 -7.87
N HIS A 41 -3.80 -13.77 -9.09
CA HIS A 41 -3.71 -15.21 -9.39
C HIS A 41 -2.69 -15.55 -10.49
N ARG A 42 -1.65 -14.73 -10.67
CA ARG A 42 -0.63 -14.96 -11.71
C ARG A 42 0.32 -16.12 -11.42
N HIS A 43 0.43 -16.50 -10.17
CA HIS A 43 1.37 -17.52 -9.70
C HIS A 43 0.62 -18.62 -8.94
N PRO A 44 1.18 -19.82 -8.85
CA PRO A 44 0.67 -20.87 -7.98
C PRO A 44 0.58 -20.41 -6.52
N ILE A 45 -0.14 -21.15 -5.69
CA ILE A 45 -0.39 -20.77 -4.30
C ILE A 45 0.88 -20.76 -3.42
N ASP A 46 1.86 -21.54 -3.80
CA ASP A 46 3.19 -21.67 -3.19
C ASP A 46 4.27 -20.80 -3.87
N GLY A 47 3.88 -20.06 -4.91
CA GLY A 47 4.73 -19.11 -5.61
C GLY A 47 4.66 -17.70 -5.02
N PRO A 48 5.22 -16.69 -5.71
CA PRO A 48 5.18 -15.31 -5.27
C PRO A 48 3.75 -14.85 -4.92
N LEU A 49 3.58 -14.19 -3.76
CA LEU A 49 2.27 -13.73 -3.30
C LEU A 49 1.63 -12.78 -4.32
N GLY A 50 0.37 -13.03 -4.67
CA GLY A 50 -0.43 -12.13 -5.47
C GLY A 50 -0.95 -10.94 -4.68
N PHE A 51 -1.40 -9.92 -5.39
CA PHE A 51 -2.05 -8.74 -4.78
C PHE A 51 -3.15 -8.22 -5.70
N LYS A 52 -4.15 -7.59 -5.09
CA LYS A 52 -5.23 -6.87 -5.76
C LYS A 52 -4.97 -5.38 -5.67
N LEU A 53 -5.22 -4.64 -6.74
CA LEU A 53 -5.13 -3.18 -6.74
C LEU A 53 -6.53 -2.59 -6.64
N GLU A 54 -6.69 -1.56 -5.81
CA GLU A 54 -7.94 -0.83 -5.63
C GLU A 54 -7.68 0.68 -5.51
N THR A 55 -8.67 1.48 -5.91
CA THR A 55 -8.65 2.94 -5.77
C THR A 55 -9.62 3.35 -4.67
N PRO A 56 -9.17 3.53 -3.42
CA PRO A 56 -10.04 3.98 -2.35
C PRO A 56 -10.38 5.47 -2.52
N PRO A 57 -11.51 5.94 -1.94
CA PRO A 57 -11.79 7.37 -1.88
C PRO A 57 -10.73 8.06 -1.03
N LEU A 58 -10.21 9.18 -1.54
CA LEU A 58 -9.15 9.92 -0.86
C LEU A 58 -9.73 10.92 0.14
N HIS A 59 -9.93 10.49 1.37
CA HIS A 59 -10.40 11.36 2.44
C HIS A 59 -9.30 12.36 2.85
N PRO A 60 -9.59 13.69 3.00
CA PRO A 60 -8.57 14.71 3.26
C PRO A 60 -7.78 14.46 4.55
N VAL A 61 -8.43 14.01 5.62
CA VAL A 61 -7.74 13.70 6.88
C VAL A 61 -6.80 12.51 6.72
N LEU A 62 -7.24 11.44 6.04
CA LEU A 62 -6.37 10.29 5.75
C LEU A 62 -5.18 10.69 4.88
N TYR A 63 -5.40 11.49 3.84
CA TYR A 63 -4.30 12.00 3.01
C TYR A 63 -3.29 12.79 3.83
N ALA A 64 -3.77 13.71 4.68
CA ALA A 64 -2.91 14.47 5.56
C ALA A 64 -2.02 13.59 6.46
N THR A 65 -2.56 12.47 6.99
CA THR A 65 -1.78 11.58 7.86
C THR A 65 -0.71 10.76 7.13
N THR A 66 -0.80 10.64 5.80
CA THR A 66 0.22 9.94 4.99
C THR A 66 1.34 10.85 4.51
N LEU A 67 1.19 12.16 4.66
CA LEU A 67 2.19 13.14 4.25
C LEU A 67 3.25 13.32 5.34
N GLN A 68 4.50 13.31 4.92
CA GLN A 68 5.62 13.60 5.81
C GLN A 68 5.78 15.11 6.04
N GLY A 69 6.34 15.47 7.18
CA GLY A 69 6.61 16.85 7.57
C GLY A 69 5.49 17.46 8.41
N PHE A 70 5.68 18.73 8.77
CA PHE A 70 4.72 19.50 9.58
C PHE A 70 4.76 20.99 9.19
N GLY A 71 3.78 21.76 9.68
CA GLY A 71 3.70 23.19 9.42
C GLY A 71 3.52 23.52 7.93
N GLU A 72 4.26 24.52 7.46
CA GLU A 72 4.13 25.03 6.08
C GLU A 72 4.45 23.97 5.02
N ALA A 73 5.51 23.19 5.23
CA ALA A 73 5.89 22.13 4.30
C ALA A 73 4.81 21.05 4.14
N HIS A 74 4.08 20.74 5.23
CA HIS A 74 2.92 19.84 5.18
C HIS A 74 1.73 20.50 4.46
N ALA A 75 1.46 21.77 4.76
CA ALA A 75 0.38 22.52 4.11
C ALA A 75 0.59 22.67 2.60
N GLU A 76 1.83 22.83 2.15
CA GLU A 76 2.17 22.84 0.72
C GLU A 76 1.83 21.51 0.04
N LYS A 77 2.19 20.39 0.67
CA LYS A 77 1.83 19.06 0.14
C LYS A 77 0.31 18.84 0.09
N MET A 78 -0.43 19.40 1.07
CA MET A 78 -1.90 19.35 1.08
C MET A 78 -2.54 20.12 -0.08
N ARG A 79 -1.87 21.08 -0.71
CA ARG A 79 -2.37 21.75 -1.92
C ARG A 79 -2.52 20.81 -3.12
N ASP A 80 -1.78 19.71 -3.12
CA ASP A 80 -1.89 18.67 -4.15
C ASP A 80 -3.15 17.81 -4.01
N PHE A 81 -3.86 17.87 -2.87
CA PHE A 81 -5.01 17.01 -2.57
C PHE A 81 -6.06 16.93 -3.68
N PRO A 82 -6.49 18.05 -4.33
CA PRO A 82 -7.46 17.98 -5.43
C PRO A 82 -6.92 17.27 -6.68
N HIS A 83 -5.62 17.12 -6.80
CA HIS A 83 -4.90 16.51 -7.91
C HIS A 83 -4.37 15.11 -7.58
N ALA A 84 -4.60 14.65 -6.35
CA ALA A 84 -4.07 13.40 -5.86
C ALA A 84 -5.02 12.22 -6.15
N GLN A 85 -4.42 11.09 -6.51
CA GLN A 85 -5.06 9.79 -6.62
C GLN A 85 -4.24 8.79 -5.83
N VAL A 86 -4.90 7.84 -5.17
CA VAL A 86 -4.25 6.79 -4.40
C VAL A 86 -4.63 5.42 -4.94
N ILE A 87 -3.64 4.56 -5.06
CA ILE A 87 -3.85 3.12 -5.27
C ILE A 87 -3.36 2.40 -4.03
N ILE A 88 -4.14 1.43 -3.59
CA ILE A 88 -3.75 0.47 -2.56
C ILE A 88 -3.56 -0.90 -3.19
N ALA A 89 -2.58 -1.65 -2.68
CA ALA A 89 -2.39 -3.04 -3.04
C ALA A 89 -2.65 -3.92 -1.82
N LEU A 90 -3.66 -4.77 -1.92
CA LEU A 90 -4.01 -5.75 -0.89
C LEU A 90 -3.28 -7.05 -1.21
N VAL A 91 -2.25 -7.36 -0.44
CA VAL A 91 -1.42 -8.55 -0.65
C VAL A 91 -2.14 -9.78 -0.10
N ARG A 92 -2.26 -10.82 -0.93
CA ARG A 92 -2.86 -12.09 -0.54
C ARG A 92 -1.91 -12.85 0.39
N ASP A 93 -2.16 -12.78 1.69
CA ASP A 93 -1.47 -13.60 2.67
C ASP A 93 -2.32 -14.82 3.08
N GLY A 94 -1.69 -15.86 3.64
CA GLY A 94 -2.39 -16.96 4.30
C GLY A 94 -2.29 -18.34 3.64
N PHE A 95 -2.01 -18.42 2.36
CA PHE A 95 -1.97 -19.71 1.64
C PHE A 95 -0.54 -20.18 1.30
N HIS A 96 0.43 -19.28 1.37
CA HIS A 96 1.82 -19.62 1.08
C HIS A 96 2.44 -20.44 2.23
N PRO A 97 3.26 -21.48 1.96
CA PRO A 97 3.87 -22.31 3.01
C PRO A 97 4.73 -21.54 4.01
N GLN A 98 5.34 -20.44 3.60
CA GLN A 98 6.17 -19.58 4.45
C GLN A 98 5.35 -18.51 5.19
N SER A 99 4.07 -18.35 4.89
CA SER A 99 3.22 -17.41 5.60
C SER A 99 2.78 -18.00 6.94
N ARG A 100 3.30 -17.44 8.03
CA ARG A 100 3.03 -17.95 9.39
C ARG A 100 1.70 -17.47 9.94
N GLY A 101 1.20 -16.35 9.44
CA GLY A 101 0.05 -15.65 9.99
C GLY A 101 0.30 -15.07 11.38
N GLY A 102 -0.66 -14.32 11.86
CA GLY A 102 -0.62 -13.67 13.15
C GLY A 102 -1.20 -14.52 14.29
N ARG A 103 -1.05 -14.00 15.51
CA ARG A 103 -1.63 -14.54 16.73
C ARG A 103 -2.38 -13.46 17.48
N VAL A 104 -3.60 -13.76 17.87
CA VAL A 104 -4.34 -12.92 18.82
C VAL A 104 -3.84 -13.22 20.22
N ARG A 105 -3.39 -12.18 20.92
CA ARG A 105 -2.90 -12.23 22.29
C ARG A 105 -3.68 -11.26 23.16
N LEU A 106 -3.60 -11.41 24.47
CA LEU A 106 -4.18 -10.47 25.42
C LEU A 106 -3.09 -9.64 26.09
N ARG A 107 -3.36 -8.37 26.29
CA ARG A 107 -2.57 -7.48 27.14
C ARG A 107 -2.87 -7.76 28.62
N GLY A 108 -2.11 -7.16 29.51
CA GLY A 108 -2.31 -7.29 30.96
C GLY A 108 -3.67 -6.80 31.48
N ASP A 109 -4.32 -5.89 30.73
CA ASP A 109 -5.68 -5.40 31.01
C ASP A 109 -6.79 -6.27 30.41
N GLY A 110 -6.44 -7.37 29.74
CA GLY A 110 -7.38 -8.28 29.06
C GLY A 110 -7.77 -7.83 27.65
N SER A 111 -7.35 -6.66 27.16
CA SER A 111 -7.64 -6.22 25.81
C SER A 111 -6.88 -7.06 24.77
N PRO A 112 -7.50 -7.43 23.62
CA PRO A 112 -6.83 -8.20 22.60
C PRO A 112 -5.87 -7.32 21.77
N TYR A 113 -4.79 -7.94 21.28
CA TYR A 113 -3.96 -7.39 20.21
C TYR A 113 -3.55 -8.49 19.24
N LEU A 114 -3.24 -8.11 18.03
CA LEU A 114 -2.76 -9.01 16.99
C LEU A 114 -1.23 -8.86 16.86
N ASP A 115 -0.53 -9.96 17.15
CA ASP A 115 0.89 -10.13 16.87
C ASP A 115 1.01 -10.72 15.45
N TYR A 116 1.35 -9.88 14.47
CA TYR A 116 1.34 -10.23 13.04
C TYR A 116 2.71 -9.98 12.40
N PRO A 117 3.59 -10.98 12.36
CA PRO A 117 4.87 -10.85 11.68
C PRO A 117 4.68 -10.81 10.16
N LEU A 118 5.35 -9.88 9.50
CA LEU A 118 5.43 -9.83 8.04
C LEU A 118 6.69 -10.54 7.59
N ASP A 119 6.52 -11.58 6.79
CA ASP A 119 7.61 -12.44 6.31
C ASP A 119 8.25 -11.91 5.03
N ALA A 120 9.41 -12.45 4.65
CA ALA A 120 10.13 -12.03 3.46
C ALA A 120 9.31 -12.16 2.17
N VAL A 121 8.45 -13.18 2.08
CA VAL A 121 7.54 -13.36 0.93
C VAL A 121 6.52 -12.22 0.81
N TYR A 122 6.09 -11.67 1.94
CA TYR A 122 5.24 -10.48 1.95
C TYR A 122 5.99 -9.25 1.46
N TRP A 123 7.21 -9.00 1.96
CA TRP A 123 7.99 -7.84 1.57
C TRP A 123 8.39 -7.84 0.08
N GLU A 124 8.62 -9.02 -0.47
CA GLU A 124 8.84 -9.20 -1.92
C GLU A 124 7.57 -8.81 -2.71
N ALA A 125 6.40 -9.30 -2.29
CA ALA A 125 5.13 -8.94 -2.90
C ALA A 125 4.81 -7.44 -2.76
N ALA A 126 5.08 -6.85 -1.59
CA ALA A 126 4.92 -5.42 -1.35
C ALA A 126 5.78 -4.58 -2.32
N ARG A 127 7.03 -4.97 -2.55
CA ARG A 127 7.90 -4.32 -3.53
C ARG A 127 7.35 -4.39 -4.94
N ARG A 128 6.92 -5.57 -5.38
CA ARG A 128 6.29 -5.74 -6.71
C ARG A 128 5.01 -4.91 -6.84
N ALA A 129 4.22 -4.84 -5.79
CA ALA A 129 3.00 -4.04 -5.76
C ALA A 129 3.31 -2.53 -5.87
N LEU A 130 4.31 -2.03 -5.13
CA LEU A 130 4.75 -0.63 -5.22
C LEU A 130 5.25 -0.29 -6.63
N LEU A 131 6.02 -1.18 -7.26
CA LEU A 131 6.48 -1.01 -8.65
C LEU A 131 5.29 -0.96 -9.62
N ALA A 132 4.35 -1.90 -9.53
CA ALA A 132 3.17 -1.94 -10.40
C ALA A 132 2.30 -0.69 -10.24
N MET A 133 2.06 -0.23 -9.01
CA MET A 133 1.28 0.99 -8.75
C MET A 133 1.96 2.23 -9.32
N ALA A 134 3.27 2.37 -9.14
CA ALA A 134 4.02 3.51 -9.68
C ALA A 134 4.03 3.51 -11.21
N GLU A 135 4.20 2.35 -11.85
CA GLU A 135 4.13 2.22 -13.30
C GLU A 135 2.76 2.63 -13.85
N ILE A 136 1.68 2.14 -13.24
CA ILE A 136 0.31 2.51 -13.62
C ILE A 136 0.08 4.01 -13.47
N GLN A 137 0.49 4.61 -12.35
CA GLN A 137 0.28 6.04 -12.09
C GLN A 137 1.05 6.91 -13.09
N PHE A 138 2.31 6.59 -13.41
CA PHE A 138 3.06 7.31 -14.44
C PHE A 138 2.50 7.09 -15.83
N ALA A 139 2.09 5.89 -16.17
CA ALA A 139 1.44 5.61 -17.46
C ALA A 139 0.11 6.37 -17.63
N ALA A 140 -0.59 6.62 -16.51
CA ALA A 140 -1.79 7.44 -16.48
C ALA A 140 -1.52 8.95 -16.51
N GLY A 141 -0.27 9.40 -16.48
CA GLY A 141 0.11 10.81 -16.59
C GLY A 141 0.41 11.51 -15.26
N ALA A 142 0.65 10.76 -14.18
CA ALA A 142 1.09 11.37 -12.93
C ALA A 142 2.41 12.12 -13.12
N SER A 143 2.48 13.34 -12.59
CA SER A 143 3.70 14.17 -12.59
C SER A 143 4.64 13.81 -11.44
N ARG A 144 4.10 13.23 -10.39
CA ARG A 144 4.83 12.72 -9.22
C ARG A 144 4.13 11.50 -8.64
N VAL A 145 4.91 10.50 -8.24
CA VAL A 145 4.42 9.31 -7.54
C VAL A 145 5.19 9.14 -6.25
N THR A 146 4.46 8.93 -5.14
CA THR A 146 5.03 8.76 -3.80
C THR A 146 4.47 7.48 -3.17
N PRO A 147 5.25 6.40 -3.13
CA PRO A 147 4.95 5.28 -2.24
C PRO A 147 4.88 5.77 -0.79
N VAL A 148 3.89 5.31 -0.04
CA VAL A 148 3.78 5.67 1.40
C VAL A 148 4.83 4.87 2.18
N HIS A 149 5.99 5.48 2.35
CA HIS A 149 7.13 4.93 3.07
C HIS A 149 7.94 6.07 3.70
N GLU A 150 8.51 5.85 4.87
CA GLU A 150 9.18 6.89 5.67
C GLU A 150 10.34 7.58 4.94
N GLU A 151 11.05 6.86 4.08
CA GLU A 151 12.25 7.35 3.39
C GLU A 151 11.99 7.83 1.95
N THR A 152 10.72 7.90 1.50
CA THR A 152 10.44 8.19 0.10
C THR A 152 10.06 9.65 -0.12
N PRO A 153 10.88 10.42 -0.86
CA PRO A 153 10.59 11.84 -1.12
C PRO A 153 9.54 12.07 -2.22
N GLY A 154 9.14 11.03 -2.93
CA GLY A 154 8.41 11.10 -4.19
C GLY A 154 9.34 11.08 -5.40
N PHE A 155 8.84 10.59 -6.51
CA PHE A 155 9.57 10.41 -7.75
C PHE A 155 8.91 11.19 -8.88
N ALA A 156 9.69 11.81 -9.77
CA ALA A 156 9.21 12.60 -10.90
C ALA A 156 9.14 11.79 -12.21
N SER A 157 9.64 10.56 -12.22
CA SER A 157 9.59 9.68 -13.40
C SER A 157 9.53 8.21 -13.00
N TRP A 158 9.01 7.38 -13.91
CA TRP A 158 9.02 5.92 -13.73
C TRP A 158 10.44 5.36 -13.52
N HIS A 159 11.43 5.90 -14.25
CA HIS A 159 12.81 5.44 -14.12
C HIS A 159 13.38 5.71 -12.72
N GLU A 160 13.10 6.87 -12.14
CA GLU A 160 13.48 7.19 -10.76
C GLU A 160 12.72 6.32 -9.75
N ALA A 161 11.40 6.19 -9.94
CA ALA A 161 10.55 5.38 -9.06
C ALA A 161 11.03 3.93 -9.02
N ARG A 162 11.30 3.33 -10.16
CA ARG A 162 11.79 1.96 -10.24
C ARG A 162 13.07 1.77 -9.43
N ARG A 163 14.08 2.59 -9.66
CA ARG A 163 15.35 2.50 -8.92
C ARG A 163 15.16 2.76 -7.42
N GLY A 164 14.36 3.78 -7.09
CA GLY A 164 14.09 4.14 -5.70
C GLY A 164 13.35 3.04 -4.95
N ILE A 165 12.29 2.48 -5.52
CA ILE A 165 11.51 1.39 -4.90
C ILE A 165 12.35 0.11 -4.78
N GLU A 166 13.18 -0.22 -5.78
CA GLU A 166 14.11 -1.35 -5.71
C GLU A 166 15.11 -1.21 -4.56
N ALA A 167 15.51 0.02 -4.21
CA ALA A 167 16.46 0.33 -3.15
C ALA A 167 15.83 0.45 -1.75
N LEU A 168 14.49 0.56 -1.63
CA LEU A 168 13.82 0.74 -0.33
C LEU A 168 14.10 -0.43 0.63
N GLN A 169 14.35 -0.09 1.88
CA GLN A 169 14.48 -1.05 2.98
C GLN A 169 13.08 -1.40 3.51
N LEU A 170 12.46 -2.41 2.92
CA LEU A 170 11.16 -2.93 3.39
C LEU A 170 11.39 -3.93 4.52
N LYS A 171 10.92 -3.58 5.73
CA LYS A 171 11.08 -4.37 6.96
C LYS A 171 9.97 -4.11 7.98
#